data_9a5c2ed3efb49b51a4637ca3890b0eb1
#
_entry.id   9a5c2ed3efb49b51a4637ca3890b0eb1
#
_cell.length_a   1.000
_cell.length_b   1.000
_cell.length_c   1.000
_cell.angle_alpha   90.00
_cell.angle_beta   90.00
_cell.angle_gamma   90.00
#
_symmetry.space_group_name_H-M   'P 1'
#
loop_
_entity.id
_entity.type
_entity.pdbx_description
1 polymer ?
#
loop_
_entity_poly.entity_id
_entity_poly.type
_entity_poly.pdbx_seq_one_letter_code
_entity_poly.pdbx_strand_id
1 'polypeptide(L)'
;LPGTPHSHTHTAKKRRLPPHNRQLICFLWNFAIERSRNPYYNETEARNSGVIFLKCLFLSTATGQGHNSAAAAIAEYMKTQGCKTEFLDILNLGKRDYSRPVSKLYANITVHTPLFFKALYLAGERVSSSRRRSPIYYLNALCAGRLLKEIQRIRPDVIACTHIFSAQAVTCLREKYGLKIPAAGVATDYTCIPFWEESRLDAYVIPAPALTDEFAEKGIPRGKIIPIGIPVRAQFQKKLPKQEARAEFGLTAGRIFVVMGGSMGYGDLRGLARELLAAVPDSQVAVLCGNNPKKLRDLTGAANVIPFEYIDTVGDLMDSADVILTKPGGLSSTEALVKRIPTVLTRPIPGCEQRNAEYLASLGAAAYAGGNREAAREARRLACDPAAAAKMIQAQEKYIAPGADRQIGDFLMALGKSSAKG
;
A
#
# COMPACT_ATOMS: atom_id res chain seq x y z
N LEU A 1 56.34 -8.25 -35.00
CA LEU A 1 55.35 -7.21 -35.28
C LEU A 1 54.04 -7.55 -34.56
N PRO A 2 53.44 -6.69 -33.71
CA PRO A 2 52.32 -7.02 -32.85
C PRO A 2 50.98 -6.69 -33.51
N GLY A 3 50.02 -7.60 -33.35
CA GLY A 3 48.61 -7.41 -33.75
C GLY A 3 47.84 -6.56 -32.77
N THR A 4 47.10 -5.61 -33.32
CA THR A 4 46.18 -4.72 -32.60
C THR A 4 44.88 -5.42 -32.15
N PRO A 5 44.32 -5.13 -30.96
CA PRO A 5 43.04 -5.70 -30.53
C PRO A 5 41.87 -4.84 -31.06
N HIS A 6 40.93 -5.48 -31.70
CA HIS A 6 39.63 -4.91 -32.07
C HIS A 6 38.78 -4.57 -30.86
N SER A 7 38.47 -3.29 -30.72
CA SER A 7 37.50 -2.79 -29.75
C SER A 7 36.08 -3.02 -30.28
N HIS A 8 35.32 -3.91 -29.62
CA HIS A 8 33.85 -4.02 -29.79
C HIS A 8 33.16 -2.96 -28.94
N THR A 9 32.75 -1.88 -29.55
CA THR A 9 31.84 -0.91 -28.95
C THR A 9 30.42 -1.43 -28.99
N HIS A 10 29.91 -1.90 -27.84
CA HIS A 10 28.51 -2.17 -27.68
C HIS A 10 27.71 -0.84 -27.57
N THR A 11 27.10 -0.42 -28.68
CA THR A 11 26.13 0.67 -28.70
C THR A 11 24.85 0.20 -28.03
N ALA A 12 24.62 0.65 -26.79
CA ALA A 12 23.34 0.47 -26.10
C ALA A 12 22.24 1.25 -26.83
N LYS A 13 21.37 0.57 -27.56
CA LYS A 13 20.15 1.14 -28.15
C LYS A 13 19.27 1.72 -27.04
N LYS A 14 19.27 3.04 -26.89
CA LYS A 14 18.27 3.77 -26.10
C LYS A 14 16.88 3.47 -26.66
N ARG A 15 16.11 2.60 -25.99
CA ARG A 15 14.69 2.37 -26.32
C ARG A 15 13.93 3.68 -26.03
N ARG A 16 13.43 4.31 -27.08
CA ARG A 16 12.56 5.49 -26.96
C ARG A 16 11.18 5.02 -26.51
N LEU A 17 10.64 5.65 -25.46
CA LEU A 17 9.27 5.44 -24.99
C LEU A 17 8.26 5.85 -26.10
N PRO A 18 7.10 5.17 -26.20
CA PRO A 18 6.07 5.49 -27.18
C PRO A 18 5.50 6.91 -26.97
N PRO A 19 5.05 7.61 -28.02
CA PRO A 19 4.73 9.04 -27.99
C PRO A 19 3.59 9.42 -27.02
N HIS A 20 2.63 8.58 -26.78
CA HIS A 20 1.53 8.86 -25.83
C HIS A 20 2.00 9.00 -24.37
N ASN A 21 3.01 8.26 -23.93
CA ASN A 21 3.56 8.40 -22.58
C ASN A 21 4.40 9.67 -22.42
N ARG A 22 4.99 10.20 -23.50
CA ARG A 22 5.73 11.45 -23.44
C ARG A 22 4.83 12.66 -23.18
N GLN A 23 3.63 12.69 -23.76
CA GLN A 23 2.71 13.82 -23.53
C GLN A 23 2.18 13.85 -22.11
N LEU A 24 1.87 12.69 -21.53
CA LEU A 24 1.41 12.60 -20.12
C LEU A 24 2.54 12.95 -19.14
N ILE A 25 3.75 12.44 -19.38
CA ILE A 25 4.94 12.75 -18.56
C ILE A 25 5.36 14.22 -18.74
N CYS A 26 5.33 14.77 -19.95
CA CYS A 26 5.58 16.19 -20.17
C CYS A 26 4.50 17.09 -19.56
N PHE A 27 3.24 16.66 -19.59
CA PHE A 27 2.13 17.38 -18.96
C PHE A 27 2.29 17.41 -17.42
N LEU A 28 2.62 16.26 -16.81
CA LEU A 28 2.88 16.17 -15.38
C LEU A 28 4.13 16.93 -14.95
N TRP A 29 5.18 16.94 -15.80
CA TRP A 29 6.43 17.67 -15.56
C TRP A 29 6.25 19.19 -15.65
N ASN A 30 5.54 19.67 -16.66
CA ASN A 30 5.23 21.10 -16.79
C ASN A 30 4.31 21.61 -15.69
N PHE A 31 3.32 20.79 -15.26
CA PHE A 31 2.42 21.12 -14.17
C PHE A 31 3.15 21.20 -12.80
N ALA A 32 4.13 20.32 -12.57
CA ALA A 32 4.96 20.37 -11.37
C ALA A 32 5.89 21.60 -11.33
N ILE A 33 6.40 22.04 -12.50
CA ILE A 33 7.28 23.22 -12.61
C ILE A 33 6.49 24.53 -12.43
N GLU A 34 5.29 24.64 -12.96
CA GLU A 34 4.47 25.84 -12.77
C GLU A 34 4.07 26.06 -11.31
N ARG A 35 3.81 24.99 -10.54
CA ARG A 35 3.46 25.06 -9.13
C ARG A 35 4.62 25.38 -8.18
N SER A 36 5.85 25.02 -8.51
CA SER A 36 7.02 25.35 -7.68
C SER A 36 7.35 26.84 -7.64
N ARG A 37 6.67 27.64 -8.46
CA ARG A 37 6.90 29.10 -8.60
C ARG A 37 5.91 29.98 -7.83
N ASN A 38 4.89 29.42 -7.16
CA ASN A 38 3.93 30.24 -6.39
C ASN A 38 3.63 29.68 -4.99
N PRO A 39 4.33 30.14 -3.93
CA PRO A 39 4.20 29.64 -2.56
C PRO A 39 2.99 30.21 -1.78
N TYR A 40 2.16 31.08 -2.38
CA TYR A 40 1.05 31.75 -1.68
C TYR A 40 -0.30 31.43 -2.34
N TYR A 41 -0.89 30.26 -2.00
CA TYR A 41 -2.30 30.00 -2.29
C TYR A 41 -3.11 30.23 -1.01
N ASN A 42 -3.85 31.35 -0.94
CA ASN A 42 -4.64 31.74 0.21
C ASN A 42 -6.08 31.22 0.05
N GLU A 43 -6.59 30.43 1.00
CA GLU A 43 -7.93 29.81 0.95
C GLU A 43 -9.07 30.84 0.85
N THR A 44 -8.84 32.08 1.31
CA THR A 44 -9.82 33.14 1.30
C THR A 44 -10.08 33.74 -0.10
N GLU A 45 -9.08 33.76 -0.96
CA GLU A 45 -9.21 34.23 -2.35
C GLU A 45 -9.88 33.22 -3.28
N ALA A 46 -9.71 31.92 -3.02
CA ALA A 46 -10.33 30.85 -3.80
C ALA A 46 -11.86 30.81 -3.66
N ARG A 47 -12.43 31.28 -2.53
CA ARG A 47 -13.88 31.32 -2.31
C ARG A 47 -14.59 32.43 -3.13
N ASN A 48 -13.88 33.49 -3.50
CA ASN A 48 -14.43 34.61 -4.24
C ASN A 48 -14.29 34.47 -5.77
N SER A 49 -13.53 33.48 -6.27
CA SER A 49 -13.21 33.39 -7.69
C SER A 49 -13.98 32.31 -8.47
N GLY A 50 -15.03 31.72 -7.89
CA GLY A 50 -15.84 30.68 -8.57
C GLY A 50 -15.07 29.40 -8.89
N VAL A 51 -14.00 29.08 -8.16
CA VAL A 51 -13.16 27.88 -8.37
C VAL A 51 -13.97 26.63 -8.05
N ILE A 52 -14.28 25.87 -9.07
CA ILE A 52 -14.91 24.53 -8.95
C ILE A 52 -13.89 23.62 -8.26
N PHE A 53 -14.16 23.29 -6.99
CA PHE A 53 -13.34 22.33 -6.24
C PHE A 53 -13.58 20.93 -6.81
N LEU A 54 -12.54 20.30 -7.34
CA LEU A 54 -12.59 18.91 -7.79
C LEU A 54 -13.01 18.01 -6.62
N LYS A 55 -13.97 17.10 -6.89
CA LYS A 55 -14.46 16.13 -5.93
C LYS A 55 -13.99 14.72 -6.30
N CYS A 56 -13.22 14.09 -5.42
CA CYS A 56 -12.77 12.70 -5.57
C CYS A 56 -13.58 11.77 -4.66
N LEU A 57 -14.10 10.70 -5.24
CA LEU A 57 -14.75 9.62 -4.50
C LEU A 57 -13.80 8.43 -4.34
N PHE A 58 -13.43 8.12 -3.12
CA PHE A 58 -12.66 6.94 -2.77
C PHE A 58 -13.59 5.78 -2.48
N LEU A 59 -13.43 4.70 -3.24
CA LEU A 59 -14.15 3.45 -3.04
C LEU A 59 -13.19 2.40 -2.47
N SER A 60 -13.48 1.94 -1.27
CA SER A 60 -12.69 0.95 -0.56
C SER A 60 -13.57 -0.17 0.02
N THR A 61 -12.99 -1.06 0.80
CA THR A 61 -13.71 -2.07 1.57
C THR A 61 -13.04 -2.27 2.93
N ALA A 62 -13.82 -2.60 3.93
CA ALA A 62 -13.30 -2.88 5.28
C ALA A 62 -12.70 -4.30 5.44
N THR A 63 -12.30 -4.96 4.34
CA THR A 63 -11.65 -6.29 4.38
C THR A 63 -10.22 -6.26 4.95
N GLY A 64 -9.67 -5.07 5.19
CA GLY A 64 -8.39 -4.81 5.84
C GLY A 64 -8.16 -3.30 5.97
N GLN A 65 -7.38 -2.88 6.97
CA GLN A 65 -7.10 -1.45 7.17
C GLN A 65 -6.18 -0.88 6.07
N GLY A 66 -5.42 -1.71 5.37
CA GLY A 66 -4.46 -1.27 4.35
C GLY A 66 -5.11 -0.45 3.23
N HIS A 67 -6.18 -0.97 2.62
CA HIS A 67 -6.87 -0.27 1.52
C HIS A 67 -7.45 1.08 1.95
N ASN A 68 -8.02 1.13 3.17
CA ASN A 68 -8.55 2.37 3.75
C ASN A 68 -7.44 3.38 4.05
N SER A 69 -6.29 2.92 4.59
CA SER A 69 -5.13 3.77 4.87
C SER A 69 -4.50 4.31 3.59
N ALA A 70 -4.43 3.50 2.53
CA ALA A 70 -3.97 3.95 1.22
C ALA A 70 -4.89 5.04 0.64
N ALA A 71 -6.21 4.84 0.70
CA ALA A 71 -7.18 5.84 0.29
C ALA A 71 -7.07 7.13 1.13
N ALA A 72 -6.92 7.00 2.46
CA ALA A 72 -6.75 8.12 3.37
C ALA A 72 -5.48 8.92 3.09
N ALA A 73 -4.36 8.25 2.79
CA ALA A 73 -3.10 8.91 2.45
C ALA A 73 -3.25 9.84 1.22
N ILE A 74 -3.86 9.35 0.16
CA ILE A 74 -4.12 10.13 -1.05
C ILE A 74 -5.08 11.29 -0.76
N ALA A 75 -6.16 11.01 -0.02
CA ALA A 75 -7.18 12.00 0.30
C ALA A 75 -6.65 13.11 1.22
N GLU A 76 -5.80 12.80 2.20
CA GLU A 76 -5.12 13.78 3.04
C GLU A 76 -4.35 14.80 2.18
N TYR A 77 -3.56 14.31 1.23
CA TYR A 77 -2.86 15.19 0.29
C TYR A 77 -3.84 15.99 -0.60
N MET A 78 -4.83 15.35 -1.22
CA MET A 78 -5.78 16.04 -2.10
C MET A 78 -6.55 17.15 -1.37
N LYS A 79 -6.88 16.95 -0.09
CA LYS A 79 -7.50 18.00 0.76
C LYS A 79 -6.59 19.21 0.91
N THR A 80 -5.26 19.03 1.07
CA THR A 80 -4.32 20.17 1.13
C THR A 80 -4.26 20.94 -0.19
N GLN A 81 -4.68 20.30 -1.28
CA GLN A 81 -4.78 20.92 -2.62
C GLN A 81 -6.17 21.53 -2.90
N GLY A 82 -7.03 21.63 -1.90
CA GLY A 82 -8.37 22.20 -2.02
C GLY A 82 -9.41 21.25 -2.63
N CYS A 83 -9.12 19.95 -2.80
CA CYS A 83 -10.08 18.98 -3.31
C CYS A 83 -11.05 18.53 -2.22
N LYS A 84 -12.32 18.30 -2.61
CA LYS A 84 -13.27 17.59 -1.75
C LYS A 84 -13.09 16.10 -1.91
N THR A 85 -13.07 15.37 -0.80
CA THR A 85 -12.90 13.91 -0.82
C THR A 85 -14.03 13.24 -0.04
N GLU A 86 -14.63 12.23 -0.65
CA GLU A 86 -15.69 11.40 -0.05
C GLU A 86 -15.24 9.93 -0.04
N PHE A 87 -15.68 9.18 0.96
CA PHE A 87 -15.33 7.77 1.13
C PHE A 87 -16.60 6.93 1.17
N LEU A 88 -16.60 5.82 0.43
CA LEU A 88 -17.65 4.80 0.52
C LEU A 88 -17.02 3.41 0.64
N ASP A 89 -17.52 2.65 1.60
CA ASP A 89 -17.32 1.21 1.66
C ASP A 89 -18.43 0.53 0.85
N ILE A 90 -18.08 -0.13 -0.25
CA ILE A 90 -19.06 -0.76 -1.14
C ILE A 90 -19.83 -1.90 -0.48
N LEU A 91 -19.28 -2.54 0.56
CA LEU A 91 -19.96 -3.58 1.33
C LEU A 91 -20.99 -3.01 2.30
N ASN A 92 -20.95 -1.72 2.57
CA ASN A 92 -21.85 -1.00 3.48
C ASN A 92 -22.94 -0.17 2.78
N LEU A 93 -23.10 -0.31 1.47
CA LEU A 93 -24.11 0.40 0.68
C LEU A 93 -25.53 -0.14 0.86
N GLY A 94 -25.75 -1.18 1.68
CA GLY A 94 -27.03 -1.85 1.86
C GLY A 94 -27.80 -1.42 3.10
N LYS A 95 -29.08 -1.89 3.22
CA LYS A 95 -29.84 -1.80 4.47
C LYS A 95 -29.19 -2.60 5.63
N ARG A 96 -28.29 -3.53 5.31
CA ARG A 96 -27.48 -4.31 6.26
C ARG A 96 -26.01 -4.03 5.98
N ASP A 97 -25.25 -3.79 7.03
CA ASP A 97 -23.78 -3.69 6.99
C ASP A 97 -23.20 -5.10 6.76
N TYR A 98 -22.74 -5.35 5.54
CA TYR A 98 -22.02 -6.58 5.18
C TYR A 98 -20.51 -6.47 5.39
N SER A 99 -19.97 -5.29 5.66
CA SER A 99 -18.54 -5.08 5.83
C SER A 99 -18.00 -5.86 7.03
N ARG A 100 -18.69 -5.80 8.17
CA ARG A 100 -18.31 -6.52 9.40
C ARG A 100 -18.35 -8.04 9.27
N PRO A 101 -19.45 -8.68 8.78
CA PRO A 101 -19.46 -10.14 8.60
C PRO A 101 -18.46 -10.61 7.53
N VAL A 102 -18.28 -9.89 6.43
CA VAL A 102 -17.30 -10.24 5.40
C VAL A 102 -15.88 -10.11 5.94
N SER A 103 -15.56 -9.04 6.67
CA SER A 103 -14.25 -8.86 7.32
C SER A 103 -13.97 -9.94 8.35
N LYS A 104 -14.97 -10.32 9.17
CA LYS A 104 -14.84 -11.42 10.15
C LYS A 104 -14.62 -12.76 9.46
N LEU A 105 -15.37 -13.04 8.39
CA LEU A 105 -15.22 -14.27 7.61
C LEU A 105 -13.83 -14.32 6.95
N TYR A 106 -13.40 -13.24 6.33
CA TYR A 106 -12.06 -13.12 5.74
C TYR A 106 -10.97 -13.35 6.80
N ALA A 107 -11.07 -12.68 7.95
CA ALA A 107 -10.14 -12.84 9.05
C ALA A 107 -10.12 -14.29 9.58
N ASN A 108 -11.28 -14.92 9.77
CA ASN A 108 -11.37 -16.30 10.23
C ASN A 108 -10.73 -17.29 9.23
N ILE A 109 -11.00 -17.15 7.94
CA ILE A 109 -10.43 -18.03 6.90
C ILE A 109 -8.92 -17.84 6.83
N THR A 110 -8.43 -16.61 6.86
CA THR A 110 -7.00 -16.33 6.75
C THR A 110 -6.21 -16.76 7.99
N VAL A 111 -6.80 -16.63 9.19
CA VAL A 111 -6.13 -16.94 10.47
C VAL A 111 -6.22 -18.43 10.80
N HIS A 112 -7.40 -19.03 10.67
CA HIS A 112 -7.64 -20.39 11.16
C HIS A 112 -7.51 -21.48 10.08
N THR A 113 -7.64 -21.11 8.80
CA THR A 113 -7.55 -22.06 7.67
C THR A 113 -6.66 -21.53 6.54
N PRO A 114 -5.36 -21.24 6.80
CA PRO A 114 -4.48 -20.62 5.80
C PRO A 114 -4.27 -21.48 4.55
N LEU A 115 -4.29 -22.80 4.67
CA LEU A 115 -4.19 -23.70 3.52
C LEU A 115 -5.44 -23.66 2.63
N PHE A 116 -6.63 -23.54 3.23
CA PHE A 116 -7.87 -23.34 2.50
C PHE A 116 -7.88 -21.98 1.80
N PHE A 117 -7.41 -20.95 2.48
CA PHE A 117 -7.25 -19.61 1.86
C PHE A 117 -6.29 -19.67 0.67
N LYS A 118 -5.16 -20.38 0.79
CA LYS A 118 -4.22 -20.60 -0.32
C LYS A 118 -4.89 -21.29 -1.51
N ALA A 119 -5.67 -22.34 -1.26
CA ALA A 119 -6.40 -23.04 -2.32
C ALA A 119 -7.42 -22.14 -3.00
N LEU A 120 -8.16 -21.32 -2.22
CA LEU A 120 -9.11 -20.34 -2.73
C LEU A 120 -8.43 -19.24 -3.55
N TYR A 121 -7.27 -18.77 -3.10
CA TYR A 121 -6.47 -17.78 -3.83
C TYR A 121 -5.98 -18.34 -5.17
N LEU A 122 -5.43 -19.55 -5.19
CA LEU A 122 -4.97 -20.22 -6.41
C LEU A 122 -6.14 -20.53 -7.37
N ALA A 123 -7.29 -20.91 -6.84
CA ALA A 123 -8.50 -21.06 -7.65
C ALA A 123 -8.92 -19.71 -8.26
N GLY A 124 -8.85 -18.63 -7.48
CA GLY A 124 -9.07 -17.27 -7.96
C GLY A 124 -8.14 -16.91 -9.12
N GLU A 125 -6.85 -17.22 -9.01
CA GLU A 125 -5.88 -16.97 -10.10
C GLU A 125 -6.21 -17.74 -11.39
N ARG A 126 -6.76 -18.95 -11.29
CA ARG A 126 -7.14 -19.74 -12.47
C ARG A 126 -8.45 -19.28 -13.10
N VAL A 127 -9.38 -18.78 -12.31
CA VAL A 127 -10.71 -18.33 -12.78
C VAL A 127 -10.66 -16.88 -13.26
N SER A 128 -9.80 -16.06 -12.68
CA SER A 128 -9.61 -14.66 -13.02
C SER A 128 -9.09 -14.51 -14.44
N SER A 129 -9.73 -13.66 -15.23
CA SER A 129 -9.37 -13.46 -16.63
C SER A 129 -9.88 -12.12 -17.15
N SER A 130 -9.09 -11.49 -18.01
CA SER A 130 -9.54 -10.27 -18.74
C SER A 130 -10.69 -10.53 -19.72
N ARG A 131 -10.93 -11.79 -20.07
CA ARG A 131 -11.95 -12.20 -21.07
C ARG A 131 -13.24 -12.74 -20.46
N ARG A 132 -13.20 -13.24 -19.23
CA ARG A 132 -14.36 -13.85 -18.55
C ARG A 132 -14.57 -13.19 -17.20
N ARG A 133 -15.82 -13.14 -16.74
CA ARG A 133 -16.17 -12.63 -15.41
C ARG A 133 -16.23 -13.76 -14.40
N SER A 134 -15.56 -13.61 -13.29
CA SER A 134 -15.60 -14.57 -12.17
C SER A 134 -16.94 -14.49 -11.42
N PRO A 135 -17.31 -15.51 -10.63
CA PRO A 135 -18.44 -15.42 -9.71
C PRO A 135 -18.35 -14.22 -8.76
N ILE A 136 -17.13 -13.84 -8.35
CA ILE A 136 -16.89 -12.69 -7.47
C ILE A 136 -17.30 -11.37 -8.15
N TYR A 137 -17.06 -11.23 -9.46
CA TYR A 137 -17.52 -10.08 -10.22
C TYR A 137 -19.04 -9.91 -10.12
N TYR A 138 -19.81 -11.00 -10.29
CA TYR A 138 -21.27 -10.94 -10.20
C TYR A 138 -21.78 -10.61 -8.79
N LEU A 139 -21.10 -11.09 -7.74
CA LEU A 139 -21.42 -10.72 -6.36
C LEU A 139 -21.20 -9.22 -6.13
N ASN A 140 -20.08 -8.67 -6.60
CA ASN A 140 -19.80 -7.25 -6.49
C ASN A 140 -20.73 -6.40 -7.35
N ALA A 141 -21.20 -6.92 -8.48
CA ALA A 141 -22.19 -6.28 -9.34
C ALA A 141 -23.56 -6.10 -8.66
N LEU A 142 -23.90 -6.89 -7.64
CA LEU A 142 -25.15 -6.72 -6.88
C LEU A 142 -25.20 -5.37 -6.13
N CYS A 143 -24.07 -4.81 -5.78
CA CYS A 143 -23.97 -3.50 -5.11
C CYS A 143 -24.08 -2.32 -6.12
N ALA A 144 -23.94 -2.57 -7.43
CA ALA A 144 -23.78 -1.53 -8.43
C ALA A 144 -24.95 -0.53 -8.48
N GLY A 145 -26.20 -1.00 -8.40
CA GLY A 145 -27.35 -0.09 -8.43
C GLY A 145 -27.43 0.87 -7.25
N ARG A 146 -26.95 0.45 -6.07
CA ARG A 146 -26.87 1.33 -4.89
C ARG A 146 -25.69 2.28 -5.00
N LEU A 147 -24.56 1.78 -5.47
CA LEU A 147 -23.39 2.60 -5.74
C LEU A 147 -23.70 3.70 -6.73
N LEU A 148 -24.50 3.40 -7.79
CA LEU A 148 -24.93 4.41 -8.74
C LEU A 148 -25.70 5.56 -8.08
N LYS A 149 -26.64 5.25 -7.17
CA LYS A 149 -27.41 6.27 -6.43
C LYS A 149 -26.50 7.18 -5.60
N GLU A 150 -25.51 6.59 -4.92
CA GLU A 150 -24.54 7.37 -4.15
C GLU A 150 -23.65 8.23 -5.06
N ILE A 151 -23.17 7.69 -6.18
CA ILE A 151 -22.40 8.46 -7.16
C ILE A 151 -23.23 9.62 -7.72
N GLN A 152 -24.51 9.42 -8.02
CA GLN A 152 -25.42 10.47 -8.48
C GLN A 152 -25.67 11.55 -7.40
N ARG A 153 -25.72 11.16 -6.13
CA ARG A 153 -25.83 12.08 -4.98
C ARG A 153 -24.55 12.89 -4.76
N ILE A 154 -23.39 12.21 -4.77
CA ILE A 154 -22.09 12.80 -4.51
C ILE A 154 -21.62 13.65 -5.69
N ARG A 155 -21.88 13.21 -6.92
CA ARG A 155 -21.42 13.81 -8.19
C ARG A 155 -19.90 14.02 -8.18
N PRO A 156 -19.08 12.96 -8.07
CA PRO A 156 -17.63 13.09 -8.10
C PRO A 156 -17.14 13.38 -9.52
N ASP A 157 -16.01 14.08 -9.63
CA ASP A 157 -15.29 14.33 -10.88
C ASP A 157 -14.35 13.17 -11.24
N VAL A 158 -13.91 12.41 -10.22
CA VAL A 158 -13.03 11.25 -10.38
C VAL A 158 -13.29 10.22 -9.28
N ILE A 159 -13.12 8.95 -9.62
CA ILE A 159 -13.26 7.81 -8.68
C ILE A 159 -11.90 7.13 -8.50
N ALA A 160 -11.50 6.88 -7.25
CA ALA A 160 -10.33 6.08 -6.91
C ALA A 160 -10.74 4.78 -6.20
N CYS A 161 -10.36 3.64 -6.77
CA CYS A 161 -10.66 2.31 -6.24
C CYS A 161 -9.40 1.71 -5.61
N THR A 162 -9.35 1.61 -4.28
CA THR A 162 -8.20 1.00 -3.59
C THR A 162 -8.37 -0.51 -3.35
N HIS A 163 -9.50 -1.09 -3.78
CA HIS A 163 -9.78 -2.51 -3.65
C HIS A 163 -10.41 -3.06 -4.94
N ILE A 164 -10.11 -4.32 -5.26
CA ILE A 164 -10.62 -4.99 -6.48
C ILE A 164 -12.16 -5.03 -6.54
N PHE A 165 -12.83 -5.22 -5.40
CA PHE A 165 -14.29 -5.26 -5.37
C PHE A 165 -14.90 -3.93 -5.84
N SER A 166 -14.33 -2.81 -5.43
CA SER A 166 -14.76 -1.49 -5.88
C SER A 166 -14.47 -1.27 -7.37
N ALA A 167 -13.33 -1.75 -7.87
CA ALA A 167 -12.98 -1.71 -9.29
C ALA A 167 -13.96 -2.51 -10.15
N GLN A 168 -14.37 -3.69 -9.69
CA GLN A 168 -15.38 -4.52 -10.37
C GLN A 168 -16.78 -3.88 -10.33
N ALA A 169 -17.17 -3.28 -9.20
CA ALA A 169 -18.45 -2.57 -9.10
C ALA A 169 -18.52 -1.37 -10.05
N VAL A 170 -17.46 -0.55 -10.13
CA VAL A 170 -17.36 0.56 -11.11
C VAL A 170 -17.40 0.05 -12.54
N THR A 171 -16.73 -1.08 -12.82
CA THR A 171 -16.77 -1.72 -14.14
C THR A 171 -18.19 -2.12 -14.52
N CYS A 172 -18.94 -2.73 -13.60
CA CYS A 172 -20.34 -3.06 -13.79
C CYS A 172 -21.21 -1.81 -14.08
N LEU A 173 -20.93 -0.68 -13.38
CA LEU A 173 -21.63 0.58 -13.64
C LEU A 173 -21.34 1.11 -15.05
N ARG A 174 -20.12 0.99 -15.54
CA ARG A 174 -19.77 1.37 -16.92
C ARG A 174 -20.48 0.52 -17.95
N GLU A 175 -20.46 -0.80 -17.75
CA GLU A 175 -21.03 -1.74 -18.72
C GLU A 175 -22.57 -1.71 -18.76
N LYS A 176 -23.24 -1.59 -17.60
CA LYS A 176 -24.71 -1.67 -17.50
C LYS A 176 -25.42 -0.32 -17.54
N TYR A 177 -24.78 0.72 -17.01
CA TYR A 177 -25.42 2.02 -16.79
C TYR A 177 -24.71 3.17 -17.51
N GLY A 178 -23.66 2.88 -18.27
CA GLY A 178 -22.94 3.88 -19.06
C GLY A 178 -22.20 4.93 -18.23
N LEU A 179 -21.71 4.58 -17.03
CA LEU A 179 -20.97 5.51 -16.16
C LEU A 179 -19.72 6.03 -16.88
N LYS A 180 -19.63 7.34 -17.09
CA LYS A 180 -18.53 8.01 -17.81
C LYS A 180 -17.51 8.68 -16.89
N ILE A 181 -17.76 8.73 -15.57
CA ILE A 181 -16.83 9.34 -14.60
C ILE A 181 -15.49 8.60 -14.67
N PRO A 182 -14.36 9.33 -14.85
CA PRO A 182 -13.04 8.71 -14.87
C PRO A 182 -12.72 8.01 -13.55
N ALA A 183 -12.11 6.85 -13.64
CA ALA A 183 -11.82 6.02 -12.48
C ALA A 183 -10.45 5.36 -12.58
N ALA A 184 -9.70 5.36 -11.48
CA ALA A 184 -8.41 4.69 -11.37
C ALA A 184 -8.43 3.62 -10.28
N GLY A 185 -7.77 2.49 -10.54
CA GLY A 185 -7.42 1.50 -9.53
C GLY A 185 -6.10 1.84 -8.87
N VAL A 186 -5.98 1.64 -7.56
CA VAL A 186 -4.73 1.80 -6.82
C VAL A 186 -4.39 0.47 -6.17
N ALA A 187 -3.42 -0.24 -6.74
CA ALA A 187 -2.95 -1.51 -6.20
C ALA A 187 -2.11 -1.28 -4.94
N THR A 188 -2.37 -2.08 -3.92
CA THR A 188 -1.74 -1.97 -2.59
C THR A 188 -0.87 -3.18 -2.23
N ASP A 189 -0.58 -4.04 -3.19
CA ASP A 189 0.29 -5.20 -3.05
C ASP A 189 1.37 -5.22 -4.14
N TYR A 190 2.57 -5.69 -3.81
CA TYR A 190 3.70 -5.81 -4.74
C TYR A 190 3.54 -7.01 -5.70
N THR A 191 2.33 -7.23 -6.15
CA THR A 191 1.95 -8.22 -7.15
C THR A 191 0.58 -7.86 -7.73
N CYS A 192 0.29 -8.32 -8.93
CA CYS A 192 -1.05 -8.23 -9.50
C CYS A 192 -1.93 -9.34 -8.90
N ILE A 193 -2.66 -9.02 -7.82
CA ILE A 193 -3.61 -9.97 -7.23
C ILE A 193 -4.75 -10.30 -8.22
N PRO A 194 -5.38 -11.49 -8.11
CA PRO A 194 -6.48 -11.89 -8.98
C PRO A 194 -7.60 -10.86 -9.05
N PHE A 195 -8.28 -10.81 -10.17
CA PHE A 195 -9.48 -10.01 -10.48
C PHE A 195 -9.24 -8.53 -10.84
N TRP A 196 -8.00 -7.98 -10.74
CA TRP A 196 -7.72 -6.66 -11.30
C TRP A 196 -7.97 -6.64 -12.82
N GLU A 197 -7.60 -7.69 -13.53
CA GLU A 197 -7.78 -7.87 -14.97
C GLU A 197 -9.24 -7.96 -15.41
N GLU A 198 -10.16 -8.24 -14.50
CA GLU A 198 -11.59 -8.22 -14.78
C GLU A 198 -12.19 -6.81 -14.78
N SER A 199 -11.45 -5.83 -14.26
CA SER A 199 -11.93 -4.44 -14.21
C SER A 199 -11.67 -3.68 -15.52
N ARG A 200 -12.42 -2.60 -15.75
CA ARG A 200 -12.33 -1.71 -16.91
C ARG A 200 -12.28 -0.27 -16.44
N LEU A 201 -11.11 0.12 -15.91
CA LEU A 201 -10.84 1.46 -15.44
C LEU A 201 -10.03 2.25 -16.48
N ASP A 202 -9.86 3.55 -16.26
CA ASP A 202 -9.05 4.41 -17.14
C ASP A 202 -7.57 4.27 -16.85
N ALA A 203 -7.20 4.01 -15.60
CA ALA A 203 -5.82 3.79 -15.19
C ALA A 203 -5.72 2.81 -14.01
N TYR A 204 -4.52 2.24 -13.86
CA TYR A 204 -4.14 1.35 -12.77
C TYR A 204 -2.80 1.81 -12.20
N VAL A 205 -2.84 2.39 -11.02
CA VAL A 205 -1.64 2.75 -10.28
C VAL A 205 -1.07 1.48 -9.64
N ILE A 206 0.19 1.19 -9.93
CA ILE A 206 0.90 0.00 -9.45
C ILE A 206 2.10 0.35 -8.57
N PRO A 207 2.56 -0.58 -7.71
CA PRO A 207 3.60 -0.32 -6.71
C PRO A 207 4.99 0.02 -7.27
N ALA A 208 5.37 -0.51 -8.43
CA ALA A 208 6.70 -0.31 -8.96
C ALA A 208 6.77 -0.53 -10.47
N PRO A 209 7.69 0.15 -11.19
CA PRO A 209 7.90 -0.04 -12.64
C PRO A 209 8.22 -1.49 -13.02
N ALA A 210 8.96 -2.22 -12.18
CA ALA A 210 9.34 -3.60 -12.41
C ALA A 210 8.14 -4.57 -12.48
N LEU A 211 6.98 -4.18 -11.94
CA LEU A 211 5.76 -4.98 -11.96
C LEU A 211 4.89 -4.74 -13.21
N THR A 212 5.27 -3.81 -14.08
CA THR A 212 4.47 -3.45 -15.28
C THR A 212 4.21 -4.64 -16.18
N ASP A 213 5.20 -5.52 -16.36
CA ASP A 213 5.06 -6.70 -17.20
C ASP A 213 4.08 -7.70 -16.59
N GLU A 214 4.17 -7.97 -15.28
CA GLU A 214 3.23 -8.84 -14.58
C GLU A 214 1.78 -8.39 -14.72
N PHE A 215 1.50 -7.08 -14.53
CA PHE A 215 0.15 -6.54 -14.69
C PHE A 215 -0.33 -6.62 -16.14
N ALA A 216 0.55 -6.36 -17.11
CA ALA A 216 0.22 -6.43 -18.53
C ALA A 216 -0.05 -7.87 -19.01
N GLU A 217 0.74 -8.85 -18.56
CA GLU A 217 0.57 -10.28 -18.87
C GLU A 217 -0.75 -10.82 -18.34
N LYS A 218 -1.24 -10.31 -17.21
CA LYS A 218 -2.57 -10.62 -16.69
C LYS A 218 -3.71 -9.97 -17.50
N GLY A 219 -3.39 -9.10 -18.46
CA GLY A 219 -4.36 -8.52 -19.40
C GLY A 219 -4.78 -7.09 -19.10
N ILE A 220 -4.08 -6.39 -18.23
CA ILE A 220 -4.26 -4.94 -18.05
C ILE A 220 -3.51 -4.21 -19.17
N PRO A 221 -4.18 -3.33 -19.96
CA PRO A 221 -3.51 -2.63 -21.05
C PRO A 221 -2.32 -1.80 -20.57
N ARG A 222 -1.13 -1.99 -21.17
CA ARG A 222 0.10 -1.29 -20.76
C ARG A 222 -0.04 0.22 -20.70
N GLY A 223 -0.77 0.82 -21.64
CA GLY A 223 -1.00 2.28 -21.67
C GLY A 223 -1.84 2.82 -20.50
N LYS A 224 -2.46 1.93 -19.71
CA LYS A 224 -3.24 2.28 -18.52
C LYS A 224 -2.50 2.00 -17.22
N ILE A 225 -1.31 1.41 -17.26
CA ILE A 225 -0.49 1.08 -16.08
C ILE A 225 0.37 2.28 -15.72
N ILE A 226 0.22 2.77 -14.49
CA ILE A 226 0.91 3.95 -13.96
C ILE A 226 1.75 3.53 -12.75
N PRO A 227 3.06 3.31 -12.90
CA PRO A 227 3.93 2.82 -11.82
C PRO A 227 4.40 3.98 -10.92
N ILE A 228 3.63 4.30 -9.90
CA ILE A 228 3.93 5.38 -8.95
C ILE A 228 4.44 4.82 -7.62
N GLY A 229 3.77 3.82 -7.04
CA GLY A 229 4.08 3.32 -5.70
C GLY A 229 2.82 3.04 -4.87
N ILE A 230 3.03 2.51 -3.65
CA ILE A 230 1.96 2.36 -2.67
C ILE A 230 1.89 3.64 -1.82
N PRO A 231 0.73 4.32 -1.74
CA PRO A 231 0.62 5.55 -0.97
C PRO A 231 0.64 5.29 0.53
N VAL A 232 1.44 6.04 1.26
CA VAL A 232 1.51 6.00 2.73
C VAL A 232 1.18 7.37 3.31
N ARG A 233 0.56 7.41 4.50
CA ARG A 233 0.16 8.65 5.17
C ARG A 233 1.38 9.50 5.51
N ALA A 234 1.17 10.81 5.60
CA ALA A 234 2.22 11.81 5.83
C ALA A 234 3.06 11.54 7.09
N GLN A 235 2.49 10.93 8.13
CA GLN A 235 3.21 10.55 9.36
C GLN A 235 4.39 9.59 9.11
N PHE A 236 4.29 8.70 8.12
CA PHE A 236 5.38 7.79 7.79
C PHE A 236 6.48 8.43 6.93
N GLN A 237 6.21 9.61 6.37
CA GLN A 237 7.20 10.40 5.62
C GLN A 237 7.97 11.39 6.51
N LYS A 238 7.46 11.66 7.72
CA LYS A 238 8.17 12.41 8.76
C LYS A 238 9.10 11.48 9.51
N LYS A 239 10.17 11.99 10.09
CA LYS A 239 11.09 11.25 10.93
C LYS A 239 11.30 11.97 12.24
N LEU A 240 10.96 11.30 13.34
CA LEU A 240 11.26 11.76 14.68
C LEU A 240 12.68 11.29 15.05
N PRO A 241 13.49 12.09 15.73
CA PRO A 241 14.77 11.64 16.27
C PRO A 241 14.58 10.38 17.14
N LYS A 242 15.43 9.37 16.94
CA LYS A 242 15.27 8.06 17.60
C LYS A 242 15.15 8.15 19.12
N GLN A 243 15.92 9.03 19.75
CA GLN A 243 15.90 9.20 21.21
C GLN A 243 14.59 9.83 21.71
N GLU A 244 14.03 10.78 20.95
CA GLU A 244 12.73 11.38 21.26
C GLU A 244 11.61 10.33 21.15
N ALA A 245 11.60 9.57 20.05
CA ALA A 245 10.66 8.47 19.86
C ALA A 245 10.75 7.44 20.99
N ARG A 246 11.96 7.06 21.41
CA ARG A 246 12.16 6.13 22.55
C ARG A 246 11.64 6.68 23.86
N ALA A 247 11.88 7.96 24.14
CA ALA A 247 11.41 8.62 25.35
C ALA A 247 9.87 8.68 25.39
N GLU A 248 9.23 9.01 24.26
CA GLU A 248 7.78 9.08 24.14
C GLU A 248 7.09 7.74 24.48
N PHE A 249 7.67 6.63 24.04
CA PHE A 249 7.11 5.29 24.27
C PHE A 249 7.71 4.55 25.46
N GLY A 250 8.53 5.19 26.32
CA GLY A 250 9.13 4.59 27.51
C GLY A 250 10.14 3.47 27.19
N LEU A 251 10.83 3.56 26.06
CA LEU A 251 11.77 2.56 25.58
C LEU A 251 13.19 2.97 25.98
N THR A 252 13.85 2.19 26.82
CA THR A 252 15.12 2.57 27.48
C THR A 252 16.30 1.67 27.12
N ALA A 253 16.07 0.48 26.54
CA ALA A 253 17.15 -0.45 26.21
C ALA A 253 18.02 0.03 25.04
N GLY A 254 19.25 -0.51 24.98
CA GLY A 254 20.21 -0.19 23.91
C GLY A 254 19.73 -0.64 22.51
N ARG A 255 18.92 -1.69 22.42
CA ARG A 255 18.31 -2.19 21.17
C ARG A 255 16.79 -2.28 21.32
N ILE A 256 16.08 -1.73 20.33
CA ILE A 256 14.61 -1.75 20.28
C ILE A 256 14.13 -2.49 19.04
N PHE A 257 13.33 -3.52 19.24
CA PHE A 257 12.60 -4.21 18.18
C PHE A 257 11.14 -3.79 18.22
N VAL A 258 10.60 -3.32 17.09
CA VAL A 258 9.17 -3.04 16.94
C VAL A 258 8.52 -4.17 16.17
N VAL A 259 7.60 -4.88 16.82
CA VAL A 259 6.86 -6.01 16.23
C VAL A 259 5.44 -5.58 15.93
N MET A 260 5.00 -5.70 14.67
CA MET A 260 3.68 -5.27 14.24
C MET A 260 2.85 -6.45 13.74
N GLY A 261 1.78 -6.79 14.47
CA GLY A 261 0.82 -7.82 14.11
C GLY A 261 -0.26 -7.37 13.09
N GLY A 262 -0.17 -6.13 12.61
CA GLY A 262 -1.25 -5.49 11.85
C GLY A 262 -2.47 -5.18 12.71
N SER A 263 -3.55 -4.66 12.11
CA SER A 263 -4.75 -4.20 12.83
C SER A 263 -5.44 -5.29 13.66
N MET A 264 -5.24 -6.56 13.35
CA MET A 264 -5.85 -7.71 14.05
C MET A 264 -4.89 -8.45 14.99
N GLY A 265 -3.64 -7.99 15.14
CA GLY A 265 -2.62 -8.68 15.95
C GLY A 265 -2.30 -10.09 15.44
N TYR A 266 -2.13 -10.23 14.11
CA TYR A 266 -1.87 -11.53 13.49
C TYR A 266 -0.53 -12.13 13.91
N GLY A 267 -0.50 -13.45 14.03
CA GLY A 267 0.71 -14.24 14.30
C GLY A 267 0.95 -14.56 15.77
N ASP A 268 2.06 -15.25 16.02
CA ASP A 268 2.54 -15.58 17.38
C ASP A 268 3.49 -14.49 17.87
N LEU A 269 2.90 -13.36 18.29
CA LEU A 269 3.66 -12.18 18.76
C LEU A 269 4.46 -12.50 20.02
N ARG A 270 3.91 -13.31 20.95
CA ARG A 270 4.59 -13.71 22.19
C ARG A 270 5.81 -14.60 21.92
N GLY A 271 5.64 -15.60 21.05
CA GLY A 271 6.76 -16.47 20.65
C GLY A 271 7.85 -15.68 19.93
N LEU A 272 7.48 -14.72 19.06
CA LEU A 272 8.45 -13.87 18.38
C LEU A 272 9.20 -12.98 19.35
N ALA A 273 8.51 -12.31 20.30
CA ALA A 273 9.15 -11.48 21.32
C ALA A 273 10.14 -12.29 22.17
N ARG A 274 9.76 -13.51 22.57
CA ARG A 274 10.66 -14.41 23.32
C ARG A 274 11.92 -14.78 22.53
N GLU A 275 11.79 -15.12 21.25
CA GLU A 275 12.95 -15.46 20.40
C GLU A 275 13.86 -14.23 20.16
N LEU A 276 13.29 -13.03 20.06
CA LEU A 276 14.07 -11.78 19.95
C LEU A 276 14.88 -11.50 21.20
N LEU A 277 14.26 -11.58 22.39
CA LEU A 277 14.94 -11.38 23.66
C LEU A 277 16.00 -12.44 23.94
N ALA A 278 15.77 -13.69 23.52
CA ALA A 278 16.78 -14.76 23.60
C ALA A 278 17.96 -14.50 22.64
N ALA A 279 17.71 -13.94 21.46
CA ALA A 279 18.76 -13.63 20.50
C ALA A 279 19.56 -12.36 20.85
N VAL A 280 18.92 -11.38 21.51
CA VAL A 280 19.52 -10.10 21.93
C VAL A 280 19.04 -9.77 23.36
N PRO A 281 19.70 -10.30 24.41
CA PRO A 281 19.22 -10.19 25.81
C PRO A 281 19.05 -8.75 26.32
N ASP A 282 19.92 -7.81 25.89
CA ASP A 282 19.88 -6.41 26.33
C ASP A 282 18.95 -5.53 25.44
N SER A 283 17.87 -6.13 24.91
CA SER A 283 16.91 -5.44 24.08
C SER A 283 15.54 -5.32 24.74
N GLN A 284 14.71 -4.43 24.19
CA GLN A 284 13.27 -4.38 24.44
C GLN A 284 12.49 -4.62 23.16
N VAL A 285 11.30 -5.19 23.33
CA VAL A 285 10.39 -5.48 22.23
C VAL A 285 9.09 -4.70 22.41
N ALA A 286 8.88 -3.69 21.59
CA ALA A 286 7.62 -2.97 21.49
C ALA A 286 6.69 -3.75 20.55
N VAL A 287 5.50 -4.17 21.02
CA VAL A 287 4.60 -5.05 20.28
C VAL A 287 3.27 -4.35 20.01
N LEU A 288 2.97 -4.04 18.76
CA LEU A 288 1.65 -3.56 18.35
C LEU A 288 0.68 -4.74 18.18
N CYS A 289 -0.25 -4.85 19.12
CA CYS A 289 -1.28 -5.89 19.17
C CYS A 289 -2.51 -5.56 18.32
N GLY A 290 -2.61 -4.33 17.80
CA GLY A 290 -3.80 -3.85 17.09
C GLY A 290 -5.05 -3.93 17.95
N ASN A 291 -6.20 -4.21 17.35
CA ASN A 291 -7.48 -4.34 18.04
C ASN A 291 -7.68 -5.75 18.65
N ASN A 292 -6.64 -6.33 19.27
CA ASN A 292 -6.68 -7.67 19.81
C ASN A 292 -6.37 -7.69 21.32
N PRO A 293 -7.38 -7.53 22.20
CA PRO A 293 -7.19 -7.43 23.64
C PRO A 293 -6.63 -8.73 24.27
N LYS A 294 -6.81 -9.88 23.62
CA LYS A 294 -6.19 -11.13 24.07
C LYS A 294 -4.67 -11.08 23.91
N LYS A 295 -4.19 -10.65 22.75
CA LYS A 295 -2.73 -10.51 22.51
C LYS A 295 -2.11 -9.51 23.45
N LEU A 296 -2.80 -8.40 23.72
CA LEU A 296 -2.33 -7.41 24.69
C LEU A 296 -2.15 -8.04 26.09
N ARG A 297 -3.19 -8.72 26.60
CA ARG A 297 -3.12 -9.39 27.91
C ARG A 297 -2.04 -10.46 27.97
N ASP A 298 -1.89 -11.25 26.89
CA ASP A 298 -0.88 -12.32 26.82
C ASP A 298 0.57 -11.80 26.90
N LEU A 299 0.80 -10.52 26.61
CA LEU A 299 2.10 -9.87 26.61
C LEU A 299 2.34 -8.94 27.80
N THR A 300 1.25 -8.48 28.46
CA THR A 300 1.33 -7.60 29.63
C THR A 300 2.09 -8.27 30.77
N GLY A 301 3.07 -7.57 31.37
CA GLY A 301 3.89 -8.06 32.46
C GLY A 301 5.06 -8.96 32.02
N ALA A 302 5.24 -9.23 30.75
CA ALA A 302 6.42 -9.94 30.26
C ALA A 302 7.64 -9.02 30.32
N ALA A 303 8.74 -9.51 30.89
CA ALA A 303 9.98 -8.73 31.05
C ALA A 303 10.51 -8.25 29.68
N ASN A 304 10.89 -6.98 29.60
CA ASN A 304 11.42 -6.33 28.39
C ASN A 304 10.47 -6.34 27.18
N VAL A 305 9.15 -6.59 27.37
CA VAL A 305 8.13 -6.50 26.34
C VAL A 305 7.14 -5.40 26.70
N ILE A 306 6.96 -4.45 25.80
CA ILE A 306 6.02 -3.34 25.96
C ILE A 306 4.92 -3.49 24.90
N PRO A 307 3.76 -4.01 25.30
CA PRO A 307 2.65 -4.19 24.37
C PRO A 307 1.84 -2.91 24.23
N PHE A 308 1.47 -2.59 23.00
CA PHE A 308 0.59 -1.47 22.63
C PHE A 308 -0.70 -2.00 22.00
N GLU A 309 -1.80 -1.35 22.31
CA GLU A 309 -3.04 -1.47 21.54
C GLU A 309 -2.88 -0.78 20.17
N TYR A 310 -4.01 -0.51 19.51
CA TYR A 310 -4.01 0.36 18.34
C TYR A 310 -3.61 1.78 18.77
N ILE A 311 -2.61 2.35 18.10
CA ILE A 311 -2.17 3.74 18.29
C ILE A 311 -2.17 4.47 16.95
N ASP A 312 -2.48 5.76 16.98
CA ASP A 312 -2.48 6.61 15.76
C ASP A 312 -1.06 7.05 15.38
N THR A 313 -0.14 7.11 16.35
CA THR A 313 1.26 7.54 16.20
C THR A 313 2.21 6.37 15.88
N VAL A 314 1.73 5.40 15.08
CA VAL A 314 2.55 4.22 14.69
C VAL A 314 3.85 4.63 14.00
N GLY A 315 3.81 5.73 13.22
CA GLY A 315 5.00 6.26 12.57
C GLY A 315 6.09 6.68 13.54
N ASP A 316 5.70 7.29 14.67
CA ASP A 316 6.65 7.75 15.70
C ASP A 316 7.20 6.55 16.50
N LEU A 317 6.35 5.55 16.80
CA LEU A 317 6.84 4.30 17.40
C LEU A 317 7.83 3.58 16.47
N MET A 318 7.60 3.55 15.16
CA MET A 318 8.55 2.98 14.20
C MET A 318 9.92 3.68 14.29
N ASP A 319 9.96 5.01 14.46
CA ASP A 319 11.22 5.77 14.56
C ASP A 319 12.08 5.39 15.78
N SER A 320 11.48 4.79 16.82
CA SER A 320 12.22 4.25 17.99
C SER A 320 13.04 3.00 17.67
N ALA A 321 12.70 2.27 16.58
CA ALA A 321 13.21 0.94 16.31
C ALA A 321 14.64 0.92 15.75
N ASP A 322 15.39 -0.11 16.11
CA ASP A 322 16.58 -0.54 15.38
C ASP A 322 16.21 -1.49 14.23
N VAL A 323 15.20 -2.34 14.46
CA VAL A 323 14.64 -3.24 13.44
C VAL A 323 13.13 -3.34 13.62
N ILE A 324 12.40 -3.28 12.52
CA ILE A 324 10.97 -3.56 12.49
C ILE A 324 10.73 -5.00 12.04
N LEU A 325 9.83 -5.69 12.72
CA LEU A 325 9.33 -6.99 12.29
C LEU A 325 7.83 -6.89 12.03
N THR A 326 7.39 -7.23 10.82
CA THR A 326 5.98 -7.13 10.44
C THR A 326 5.56 -8.25 9.50
N LYS A 327 4.26 -8.52 9.43
CA LYS A 327 3.73 -9.33 8.34
C LYS A 327 3.85 -8.57 7.01
N PRO A 328 4.06 -9.24 5.87
CA PRO A 328 4.33 -8.59 4.58
C PRO A 328 3.06 -8.11 3.86
N GLY A 329 2.16 -7.43 4.58
CA GLY A 329 1.08 -6.67 3.95
C GLY A 329 1.66 -5.50 3.16
N GLY A 330 1.18 -5.24 1.96
CA GLY A 330 1.78 -4.23 1.08
C GLY A 330 1.92 -2.86 1.73
N LEU A 331 0.89 -2.40 2.44
CA LEU A 331 0.93 -1.07 3.08
C LEU A 331 1.89 -1.03 4.29
N SER A 332 1.74 -1.94 5.27
CA SER A 332 2.59 -1.91 6.47
C SER A 332 4.07 -2.12 6.15
N SER A 333 4.37 -2.94 5.14
CA SER A 333 5.73 -3.08 4.62
C SER A 333 6.22 -1.76 4.03
N THR A 334 5.42 -1.11 3.17
CA THR A 334 5.80 0.15 2.55
C THR A 334 6.01 1.26 3.58
N GLU A 335 5.17 1.34 4.61
CA GLU A 335 5.31 2.27 5.74
C GLU A 335 6.67 2.12 6.44
N ALA A 336 7.05 0.89 6.78
CA ALA A 336 8.36 0.60 7.39
C ALA A 336 9.54 0.95 6.46
N LEU A 337 9.40 0.62 5.17
CA LEU A 337 10.46 0.87 4.18
C LEU A 337 10.61 2.37 3.85
N VAL A 338 9.53 3.15 3.86
CA VAL A 338 9.57 4.61 3.70
C VAL A 338 10.25 5.28 4.90
N LYS A 339 10.08 4.74 6.10
CA LYS A 339 10.78 5.18 7.32
C LYS A 339 12.30 4.89 7.28
N ARG A 340 12.80 4.13 6.31
CA ARG A 340 14.22 3.75 6.21
C ARG A 340 14.72 3.06 7.47
N ILE A 341 14.00 2.04 7.90
CA ILE A 341 14.34 1.24 9.07
C ILE A 341 14.57 -0.21 8.59
N PRO A 342 15.63 -0.88 9.07
CA PRO A 342 15.85 -2.28 8.77
C PRO A 342 14.61 -3.12 9.10
N THR A 343 14.16 -3.93 8.15
CA THR A 343 12.84 -4.59 8.24
C THR A 343 12.97 -6.09 7.99
N VAL A 344 12.32 -6.88 8.84
CA VAL A 344 12.13 -8.32 8.68
C VAL A 344 10.66 -8.62 8.46
N LEU A 345 10.35 -9.23 7.34
CA LEU A 345 9.01 -9.67 6.96
C LEU A 345 8.80 -11.10 7.45
N THR A 346 7.72 -11.32 8.20
CA THR A 346 7.49 -12.61 8.83
C THR A 346 6.07 -13.12 8.60
N ARG A 347 5.90 -14.45 8.52
CA ARG A 347 4.61 -15.14 8.55
C ARG A 347 3.58 -14.54 7.60
N PRO A 348 3.83 -14.55 6.29
CA PRO A 348 2.89 -14.08 5.31
C PRO A 348 1.58 -14.89 5.35
N ILE A 349 0.47 -14.22 5.10
CA ILE A 349 -0.75 -14.89 4.66
C ILE A 349 -0.47 -15.46 3.27
N PRO A 350 -0.74 -16.77 3.03
CA PRO A 350 -0.49 -17.37 1.73
C PRO A 350 -1.20 -16.61 0.59
N GLY A 351 -0.50 -16.40 -0.52
CA GLY A 351 -0.99 -15.63 -1.65
C GLY A 351 -0.27 -14.29 -1.80
N CYS A 352 -0.99 -13.18 -1.77
CA CYS A 352 -0.40 -11.86 -2.04
C CYS A 352 0.71 -11.46 -1.05
N GLU A 353 0.54 -11.73 0.25
CA GLU A 353 1.54 -11.34 1.24
C GLU A 353 2.86 -12.14 1.08
N GLN A 354 2.79 -13.40 0.67
CA GLN A 354 3.99 -14.16 0.38
C GLN A 354 4.74 -13.55 -0.81
N ARG A 355 4.04 -13.17 -1.89
CA ARG A 355 4.64 -12.51 -3.05
C ARG A 355 5.22 -11.13 -2.70
N ASN A 356 4.55 -10.38 -1.82
CA ASN A 356 5.08 -9.13 -1.29
C ASN A 356 6.42 -9.35 -0.59
N ALA A 357 6.51 -10.39 0.28
CA ALA A 357 7.75 -10.71 0.99
C ALA A 357 8.87 -11.11 0.03
N GLU A 358 8.58 -12.00 -0.91
CA GLU A 358 9.54 -12.47 -1.92
C GLU A 358 10.04 -11.32 -2.80
N TYR A 359 9.15 -10.44 -3.25
CA TYR A 359 9.51 -9.28 -4.06
C TYR A 359 10.42 -8.31 -3.29
N LEU A 360 10.03 -7.90 -2.08
CA LEU A 360 10.82 -6.95 -1.28
C LEU A 360 12.17 -7.54 -0.82
N ALA A 361 12.22 -8.84 -0.55
CA ALA A 361 13.46 -9.55 -0.23
C ALA A 361 14.39 -9.65 -1.46
N SER A 362 13.84 -9.90 -2.65
CA SER A 362 14.64 -9.97 -3.90
C SER A 362 15.31 -8.64 -4.23
N LEU A 363 14.74 -7.52 -3.80
CA LEU A 363 15.32 -6.19 -3.92
C LEU A 363 16.38 -5.89 -2.84
N GLY A 364 16.49 -6.74 -1.81
CA GLY A 364 17.29 -6.47 -0.62
C GLY A 364 16.71 -5.36 0.28
N ALA A 365 15.48 -4.91 0.04
CA ALA A 365 14.81 -3.86 0.79
C ALA A 365 14.27 -4.32 2.15
N ALA A 366 14.05 -5.64 2.31
CA ALA A 366 13.68 -6.28 3.56
C ALA A 366 14.30 -7.69 3.62
N ALA A 367 14.41 -8.29 4.81
CA ALA A 367 14.67 -9.70 4.97
C ALA A 367 13.33 -10.45 5.08
N TYR A 368 13.26 -11.67 4.56
CA TYR A 368 12.09 -12.54 4.71
C TYR A 368 12.45 -13.74 5.59
N ALA A 369 11.61 -14.05 6.57
CA ALA A 369 11.79 -15.15 7.51
C ALA A 369 10.50 -15.98 7.65
N GLY A 370 10.60 -17.29 7.48
CA GLY A 370 9.47 -18.22 7.53
C GLY A 370 8.95 -18.51 8.95
N GLY A 371 9.72 -18.22 10.01
CA GLY A 371 9.38 -18.52 11.39
C GLY A 371 10.03 -17.60 12.41
N ASN A 372 9.58 -17.68 13.69
CA ASN A 372 10.01 -16.75 14.74
C ASN A 372 11.51 -16.81 15.00
N ARG A 373 12.12 -18.03 15.04
CA ARG A 373 13.55 -18.19 15.28
C ARG A 373 14.38 -17.59 14.15
N GLU A 374 13.98 -17.80 12.92
CA GLU A 374 14.63 -17.21 11.75
C GLU A 374 14.50 -15.69 11.75
N ALA A 375 13.31 -15.17 12.05
CA ALA A 375 13.05 -13.74 12.17
C ALA A 375 13.93 -13.08 13.25
N ALA A 376 14.08 -13.73 14.41
CA ALA A 376 14.94 -13.24 15.49
C ALA A 376 16.42 -13.26 15.09
N ARG A 377 16.88 -14.27 14.35
CA ARG A 377 18.24 -14.34 13.80
C ARG A 377 18.53 -13.20 12.82
N GLU A 378 17.62 -12.96 11.88
CA GLU A 378 17.75 -11.86 10.92
C GLU A 378 17.68 -10.49 11.61
N ALA A 379 16.76 -10.32 12.58
CA ALA A 379 16.67 -9.10 13.35
C ALA A 379 17.96 -8.83 14.15
N ARG A 380 18.55 -9.85 14.80
CA ARG A 380 19.86 -9.75 15.46
C ARG A 380 20.94 -9.32 14.47
N ARG A 381 21.02 -9.97 13.30
CA ARG A 381 21.99 -9.62 12.25
C ARG A 381 21.89 -8.14 11.88
N LEU A 382 20.67 -7.66 11.59
CA LEU A 382 20.44 -6.26 11.23
C LEU A 382 20.69 -5.27 12.36
N ALA A 383 20.42 -5.66 13.61
CA ALA A 383 20.66 -4.80 14.79
C ALA A 383 22.14 -4.72 15.17
N CYS A 384 22.93 -5.77 14.92
CA CYS A 384 24.33 -5.88 15.34
C CYS A 384 25.34 -5.67 14.22
N ASP A 385 24.92 -5.66 12.94
CA ASP A 385 25.77 -5.40 11.78
C ASP A 385 25.32 -4.12 11.06
N PRO A 386 25.99 -2.98 11.36
CA PRO A 386 25.66 -1.70 10.73
C PRO A 386 25.80 -1.71 9.19
N ALA A 387 26.71 -2.52 8.64
CA ALA A 387 26.90 -2.61 7.20
C ALA A 387 25.72 -3.32 6.53
N ALA A 388 25.22 -4.40 7.14
CA ALA A 388 24.03 -5.10 6.69
C ALA A 388 22.79 -4.20 6.75
N ALA A 389 22.62 -3.45 7.84
CA ALA A 389 21.52 -2.48 7.99
C ALA A 389 21.62 -1.37 6.93
N ALA A 390 22.78 -0.77 6.73
CA ALA A 390 23.00 0.28 5.75
C ALA A 390 22.72 -0.20 4.31
N LYS A 391 23.17 -1.40 3.96
CA LYS A 391 22.88 -2.01 2.64
C LYS A 391 21.38 -2.17 2.40
N MET A 392 20.62 -2.60 3.41
CA MET A 392 19.17 -2.71 3.30
C MET A 392 18.51 -1.35 3.14
N ILE A 393 18.93 -0.33 3.91
CA ILE A 393 18.43 1.04 3.82
C ILE A 393 18.70 1.62 2.42
N GLN A 394 19.89 1.42 1.86
CA GLN A 394 20.20 1.84 0.48
C GLN A 394 19.29 1.20 -0.55
N ALA A 395 18.94 -0.09 -0.38
CA ALA A 395 17.97 -0.75 -1.24
C ALA A 395 16.56 -0.15 -1.08
N GLN A 396 16.15 0.18 0.16
CA GLN A 396 14.89 0.87 0.42
C GLN A 396 14.86 2.25 -0.28
N GLU A 397 15.93 3.03 -0.19
CA GLU A 397 16.05 4.34 -0.85
C GLU A 397 15.93 4.23 -2.37
N LYS A 398 16.57 3.22 -2.93
CA LYS A 398 16.60 2.99 -4.39
C LYS A 398 15.25 2.57 -4.95
N TYR A 399 14.53 1.71 -4.25
CA TYR A 399 13.35 1.03 -4.82
C TYR A 399 12.01 1.50 -4.26
N ILE A 400 11.99 2.16 -3.10
CA ILE A 400 10.76 2.61 -2.43
C ILE A 400 10.77 4.14 -2.36
N ALA A 401 10.13 4.78 -3.33
CA ALA A 401 10.03 6.23 -3.36
C ALA A 401 9.02 6.75 -2.33
N PRO A 402 9.36 7.77 -1.52
CA PRO A 402 8.38 8.50 -0.73
C PRO A 402 7.49 9.37 -1.63
N GLY A 403 6.32 9.80 -1.13
CA GLY A 403 5.47 10.76 -1.83
C GLY A 403 4.57 10.14 -2.91
N ALA A 404 4.35 8.83 -2.90
CA ALA A 404 3.41 8.17 -3.79
C ALA A 404 1.97 8.70 -3.59
N ASP A 405 1.59 9.05 -2.36
CA ASP A 405 0.33 9.71 -2.02
C ASP A 405 0.11 11.01 -2.81
N ARG A 406 1.15 11.84 -2.91
CA ARG A 406 1.13 13.12 -3.65
C ARG A 406 1.04 12.88 -5.16
N GLN A 407 1.89 12.04 -5.70
CA GLN A 407 1.92 11.74 -7.14
C GLN A 407 0.60 11.11 -7.60
N ILE A 408 0.00 10.23 -6.80
CA ILE A 408 -1.31 9.63 -7.10
C ILE A 408 -2.41 10.70 -6.98
N GLY A 409 -2.37 11.56 -5.98
CA GLY A 409 -3.31 12.67 -5.83
C GLY A 409 -3.26 13.63 -7.01
N ASP A 410 -2.07 14.04 -7.45
CA ASP A 410 -1.88 14.89 -8.63
C ASP A 410 -2.40 14.21 -9.91
N PHE A 411 -2.12 12.92 -10.06
CA PHE A 411 -2.62 12.12 -11.17
C PHE A 411 -4.17 12.05 -11.18
N LEU A 412 -4.80 11.79 -10.05
CA LEU A 412 -6.28 11.74 -9.94
C LEU A 412 -6.91 13.11 -10.22
N MET A 413 -6.29 14.20 -9.76
CA MET A 413 -6.75 15.56 -10.07
C MET A 413 -6.66 15.86 -11.56
N ALA A 414 -5.59 15.44 -12.23
CA ALA A 414 -5.43 15.61 -13.67
C ALA A 414 -6.46 14.78 -14.45
N LEU A 415 -6.70 13.53 -14.01
CA LEU A 415 -7.67 12.62 -14.60
C LEU A 415 -9.11 13.16 -14.52
N GLY A 416 -9.50 13.73 -13.36
CA GLY A 416 -10.82 14.35 -13.18
C GLY A 416 -11.03 15.61 -14.03
N LYS A 417 -9.98 16.45 -14.16
CA LYS A 417 -10.05 17.67 -14.98
C LYS A 417 -10.15 17.41 -16.48
N SER A 418 -9.55 16.33 -16.98
CA SER A 418 -9.60 15.98 -18.40
C SER A 418 -11.03 15.61 -18.87
N SER A 419 -11.84 15.03 -17.99
CA SER A 419 -13.23 14.66 -18.29
C SER A 419 -14.21 15.84 -18.26
N ALA A 420 -13.89 16.91 -17.54
CA ALA A 420 -14.76 18.10 -17.46
C ALA A 420 -14.68 19.00 -18.72
N LYS A 421 -13.72 18.72 -19.62
CA LYS A 421 -13.51 19.50 -20.86
C LYS A 421 -14.04 18.83 -22.12
N GLY A 422 -14.55 17.61 -22.04
CA GLY A 422 -15.18 16.87 -23.14
C GLY A 422 -16.64 16.59 -22.87
#